data_d65d7c15a4b21f77e181c337fd687989
#
_entry.id   d65d7c15a4b21f77e181c337fd687989
#
_cell.length_a   1.000
_cell.length_b   1.000
_cell.length_c   1.000
_cell.angle_alpha   90.00
_cell.angle_beta   90.00
_cell.angle_gamma   90.00
#
_symmetry.space_group_name_H-M   'P 1'
#
loop_
_entity.id
_entity.type
_entity.pdbx_description
1 polymer ?
#
loop_
_entity_poly.entity_id
_entity_poly.type
_entity_poly.pdbx_seq_one_letter_code
_entity_poly.pdbx_strand_id
1 'polypeptide(L)'
;MAKKQTYDEKSIAILEGLEAVRKRPGMYIGSVTTKGLNHLIYEIVDNSVDEHLAGACDTIRVTLEKNGSCTVEDNGRGIPVGMHAKGVSAARVVFSTLHAGGKFDNSVYKTSGGLHGVGSSVVNALSTYMDVEISRDGFIHHDRYEKGVPVVELENGLLPTLGKTKNTGTRINFLPDPEIFEKTRFKEEDIKNRLKETAYLNPKLTIIYEDKRGDETEHIEYHEPEGIIGFVKDLNKNIEKLHDVIYFTGESENIKVEVAFQYTSEFHENILGFCNNIYNSEGGAHITGFKTAFTGIINSYARELGILKDKDANFNGADVRNGMTAVVSVKHPDPRFEGQTKTKLDNQDANRATAKVTNDEVPLYFDKNLEVLKTVISCAEKAAKIRKAEEKAKTNLLTKQKFSFDSNGKLANCESRDASKCEIFIVEGDSAGGSAKMARNRMFQAIMPIRGKILNVEKASIDKVLANAEIKTMINAFGCGFSEGYGNDFDITKLRYDKIIIMADADVDGAHISTLLLTLFFRFMPELILEGHVYVAMPPLYKAIPSKGEEKYLYDDAELDKYRKTHTGKFTLQRYKGLGEMDADQLWETTLNPATRMMKRVGIEDGRMASDVTALLMGNEVPPRK
;
A
#
# COMPACT_ATOMS: atom_id res chain seq x y z
N MET A 1 30.42 -0.74 -35.48
CA MET A 1 29.56 -1.93 -35.70
C MET A 1 29.35 -2.59 -34.36
N ALA A 2 28.17 -2.50 -33.77
CA ALA A 2 27.82 -3.19 -32.54
C ALA A 2 27.77 -4.70 -32.81
N LYS A 3 28.53 -5.50 -32.09
CA LYS A 3 28.45 -6.97 -32.14
C LYS A 3 27.01 -7.36 -31.76
N LYS A 4 26.26 -7.98 -32.72
CA LYS A 4 25.03 -8.67 -32.40
C LYS A 4 25.36 -9.73 -31.34
N GLN A 5 24.88 -9.54 -30.10
CA GLN A 5 24.87 -10.61 -29.10
C GLN A 5 23.90 -11.70 -29.62
N THR A 6 24.44 -12.84 -29.96
CA THR A 6 23.66 -14.04 -30.27
C THR A 6 23.22 -14.66 -28.94
N TYR A 7 21.91 -14.93 -28.83
CA TYR A 7 21.35 -15.70 -27.72
C TYR A 7 21.64 -17.18 -27.97
N ASP A 8 22.61 -17.74 -27.26
CA ASP A 8 23.04 -19.12 -27.35
C ASP A 8 23.13 -19.75 -25.94
N GLU A 9 23.49 -21.02 -25.85
CA GLU A 9 23.64 -21.75 -24.59
C GLU A 9 24.64 -21.11 -23.61
N LYS A 10 25.60 -20.32 -24.07
CA LYS A 10 26.56 -19.57 -23.25
C LYS A 10 25.96 -18.32 -22.62
N SER A 11 24.81 -17.86 -23.14
CA SER A 11 24.06 -16.73 -22.58
C SER A 11 23.16 -17.12 -21.40
N ILE A 12 23.03 -18.43 -21.10
CA ILE A 12 22.29 -18.95 -19.95
C ILE A 12 23.23 -18.98 -18.74
N ALA A 13 23.06 -18.02 -17.82
CA ALA A 13 23.80 -17.96 -16.57
C ALA A 13 22.99 -18.57 -15.43
N ILE A 14 23.63 -19.44 -14.65
CA ILE A 14 23.08 -19.94 -13.38
C ILE A 14 23.60 -19.04 -12.26
N LEU A 15 22.69 -18.48 -11.47
CA LEU A 15 23.02 -17.71 -10.27
C LEU A 15 22.85 -18.62 -9.06
N GLU A 16 23.90 -18.78 -8.28
CA GLU A 16 23.89 -19.62 -7.08
C GLU A 16 23.85 -18.78 -5.80
N GLY A 17 23.18 -19.29 -4.77
CA GLY A 17 23.20 -18.72 -3.43
C GLY A 17 22.72 -17.27 -3.37
N LEU A 18 23.41 -16.45 -2.57
CA LEU A 18 23.05 -15.06 -2.27
C LEU A 18 23.33 -14.09 -3.43
N GLU A 19 24.11 -14.50 -4.43
CA GLU A 19 24.35 -13.68 -5.64
C GLU A 19 23.05 -13.45 -6.43
N ALA A 20 22.16 -14.46 -6.48
CA ALA A 20 20.85 -14.35 -7.11
C ALA A 20 19.99 -13.26 -6.45
N VAL A 21 20.05 -13.15 -5.11
CA VAL A 21 19.33 -12.11 -4.35
C VAL A 21 19.85 -10.72 -4.71
N ARG A 22 21.16 -10.53 -4.75
CA ARG A 22 21.78 -9.23 -5.10
C ARG A 22 21.46 -8.79 -6.52
N LYS A 23 21.40 -9.72 -7.47
CA LYS A 23 21.07 -9.43 -8.89
C LYS A 23 19.58 -9.15 -9.12
N ARG A 24 18.70 -9.73 -8.33
CA ARG A 24 17.24 -9.61 -8.47
C ARG A 24 16.54 -9.37 -7.13
N PRO A 25 16.89 -8.30 -6.40
CA PRO A 25 16.37 -8.05 -5.05
C PRO A 25 14.84 -7.91 -5.01
N GLY A 26 14.22 -7.34 -6.05
CA GLY A 26 12.78 -7.19 -6.14
C GLY A 26 11.97 -8.49 -6.03
N MET A 27 12.57 -9.63 -6.38
CA MET A 27 11.90 -10.95 -6.21
C MET A 27 11.73 -11.34 -4.74
N TYR A 28 12.57 -10.81 -3.84
CA TYR A 28 12.62 -11.17 -2.42
C TYR A 28 12.00 -10.10 -1.51
N ILE A 29 12.21 -8.82 -1.84
CA ILE A 29 11.75 -7.68 -1.02
C ILE A 29 10.73 -6.78 -1.73
N GLY A 30 10.23 -7.19 -2.90
CA GLY A 30 9.22 -6.49 -3.69
C GLY A 30 9.74 -5.26 -4.44
N SER A 31 10.60 -4.43 -3.87
CA SER A 31 11.18 -3.25 -4.51
C SER A 31 12.53 -2.88 -3.89
N VAL A 32 13.31 -2.03 -4.56
CA VAL A 32 14.56 -1.43 -4.02
C VAL A 32 14.34 0.02 -3.53
N THR A 33 13.10 0.46 -3.44
CA THR A 33 12.71 1.76 -2.87
C THR A 33 12.73 1.72 -1.34
N THR A 34 12.38 2.81 -0.69
CA THR A 34 12.25 2.90 0.79
C THR A 34 11.35 1.81 1.38
N LYS A 35 10.34 1.34 0.65
CA LYS A 35 9.47 0.23 1.08
C LYS A 35 10.25 -1.07 1.20
N GLY A 36 11.01 -1.45 0.19
CA GLY A 36 11.86 -2.64 0.24
C GLY A 36 13.04 -2.49 1.22
N LEU A 37 13.53 -1.25 1.41
CA LEU A 37 14.54 -0.96 2.43
C LEU A 37 14.01 -1.25 3.85
N ASN A 38 12.83 -0.72 4.19
CA ASN A 38 12.21 -0.97 5.50
C ASN A 38 11.84 -2.45 5.67
N HIS A 39 11.56 -3.17 4.58
CA HIS A 39 11.26 -4.61 4.63
C HIS A 39 12.40 -5.43 5.20
N LEU A 40 13.66 -5.00 5.06
CA LEU A 40 14.81 -5.65 5.70
C LEU A 40 14.65 -5.70 7.23
N ILE A 41 14.17 -4.61 7.84
CA ILE A 41 13.90 -4.56 9.28
C ILE A 41 12.77 -5.54 9.63
N TYR A 42 11.71 -5.55 8.82
CA TYR A 42 10.54 -6.40 9.09
C TYR A 42 10.88 -7.89 9.05
N GLU A 43 11.74 -8.33 8.13
CA GLU A 43 12.19 -9.72 8.06
C GLU A 43 12.94 -10.17 9.32
N ILE A 44 13.75 -9.29 9.92
CA ILE A 44 14.46 -9.62 11.18
C ILE A 44 13.51 -9.54 12.38
N VAL A 45 12.64 -8.52 12.44
CA VAL A 45 11.63 -8.39 13.51
C VAL A 45 10.66 -9.57 13.49
N ASP A 46 10.19 -10.01 12.31
CA ASP A 46 9.29 -11.15 12.18
C ASP A 46 9.92 -12.45 12.71
N ASN A 47 11.24 -12.62 12.60
CA ASN A 47 11.94 -13.75 13.21
C ASN A 47 11.92 -13.69 14.75
N SER A 48 12.08 -12.51 15.32
CA SER A 48 11.98 -12.30 16.78
C SER A 48 10.53 -12.47 17.28
N VAL A 49 9.54 -12.07 16.47
CA VAL A 49 8.12 -12.31 16.74
C VAL A 49 7.80 -13.81 16.70
N ASP A 50 8.41 -14.58 15.80
CA ASP A 50 8.25 -16.04 15.78
C ASP A 50 8.80 -16.70 17.06
N GLU A 51 9.88 -16.18 17.68
CA GLU A 51 10.34 -16.60 19.01
C GLU A 51 9.32 -16.25 20.11
N HIS A 52 8.64 -15.09 19.99
CA HIS A 52 7.55 -14.73 20.89
C HIS A 52 6.36 -15.71 20.76
N LEU A 53 5.95 -16.03 19.53
CA LEU A 53 4.87 -16.99 19.26
C LEU A 53 5.21 -18.40 19.77
N ALA A 54 6.51 -18.75 19.79
CA ALA A 54 7.01 -19.98 20.42
C ALA A 54 7.05 -19.91 21.96
N GLY A 55 6.69 -18.75 22.56
CA GLY A 55 6.67 -18.53 24.01
C GLY A 55 8.04 -18.28 24.65
N ALA A 56 9.04 -17.94 23.86
CA ALA A 56 10.43 -17.80 24.30
C ALA A 56 10.96 -16.35 24.31
N CYS A 57 10.21 -15.39 23.80
CA CYS A 57 10.60 -13.99 23.71
C CYS A 57 9.46 -13.11 24.23
N ASP A 58 9.77 -12.09 25.04
CA ASP A 58 8.82 -11.09 25.51
C ASP A 58 9.25 -9.66 25.20
N THR A 59 10.48 -9.47 24.73
CA THR A 59 11.02 -8.14 24.46
C THR A 59 11.82 -8.13 23.15
N ILE A 60 11.48 -7.18 22.27
CA ILE A 60 12.21 -6.90 21.02
C ILE A 60 12.63 -5.44 21.05
N ARG A 61 13.89 -5.17 20.72
CA ARG A 61 14.43 -3.80 20.55
C ARG A 61 14.83 -3.57 19.11
N VAL A 62 14.39 -2.46 18.54
CA VAL A 62 14.75 -2.01 17.19
C VAL A 62 15.40 -0.64 17.29
N THR A 63 16.67 -0.54 16.90
CA THR A 63 17.44 0.70 16.99
C THR A 63 17.92 1.14 15.62
N LEU A 64 17.60 2.35 15.20
CA LEU A 64 18.20 3.01 14.06
C LEU A 64 19.44 3.75 14.50
N GLU A 65 20.61 3.31 14.02
CA GLU A 65 21.91 3.80 14.49
C GLU A 65 22.37 5.05 13.71
N LYS A 66 23.25 5.85 14.31
CA LYS A 66 23.81 7.10 13.72
C LYS A 66 24.50 6.88 12.35
N ASN A 67 25.10 5.72 12.14
CA ASN A 67 25.78 5.38 10.90
C ASN A 67 24.83 4.91 9.79
N GLY A 68 23.51 4.88 10.04
CA GLY A 68 22.48 4.42 9.11
C GLY A 68 22.21 2.92 9.13
N SER A 69 22.88 2.16 10.01
CA SER A 69 22.54 0.74 10.24
C SER A 69 21.28 0.59 11.11
N CYS A 70 20.71 -0.60 11.12
CA CYS A 70 19.65 -0.98 12.02
C CYS A 70 20.09 -2.15 12.90
N THR A 71 19.81 -2.06 14.19
CA THR A 71 19.99 -3.14 15.18
C THR A 71 18.62 -3.68 15.58
N VAL A 72 18.43 -4.99 15.48
CA VAL A 72 17.28 -5.70 16.05
C VAL A 72 17.81 -6.70 17.08
N GLU A 73 17.25 -6.65 18.27
CA GLU A 73 17.64 -7.50 19.39
C GLU A 73 16.40 -8.11 20.04
N ASP A 74 16.44 -9.39 20.33
CA ASP A 74 15.40 -10.12 21.06
C ASP A 74 16.00 -10.88 22.27
N ASN A 75 15.15 -11.20 23.22
CA ASN A 75 15.50 -12.03 24.36
C ASN A 75 14.97 -13.48 24.22
N GLY A 76 14.85 -13.97 22.98
CA GLY A 76 14.44 -15.34 22.66
C GLY A 76 15.48 -16.41 23.05
N ARG A 77 15.33 -17.60 22.48
CA ARG A 77 16.25 -18.73 22.77
C ARG A 77 17.65 -18.57 22.16
N GLY A 78 17.82 -17.64 21.24
CA GLY A 78 18.99 -17.53 20.38
C GLY A 78 18.99 -18.61 19.27
N ILE A 79 19.48 -18.25 18.10
CA ILE A 79 19.62 -19.16 16.95
C ILE A 79 20.53 -20.36 17.35
N PRO A 80 20.23 -21.61 16.95
CA PRO A 80 21.09 -22.75 17.21
C PRO A 80 22.50 -22.54 16.64
N VAL A 81 23.54 -22.70 17.47
CA VAL A 81 24.95 -22.47 17.13
C VAL A 81 25.77 -23.75 16.95
N GLY A 82 25.16 -24.90 17.28
CA GLY A 82 25.78 -26.22 17.16
C GLY A 82 26.15 -26.58 15.70
N MET A 83 26.88 -27.70 15.56
CA MET A 83 27.33 -28.20 14.27
C MET A 83 26.16 -28.67 13.41
N HIS A 84 26.04 -28.14 12.21
CA HIS A 84 25.12 -28.59 11.19
C HIS A 84 25.71 -29.72 10.35
N ALA A 85 24.90 -30.51 9.67
CA ALA A 85 25.33 -31.59 8.78
C ALA A 85 26.28 -31.15 7.65
N LYS A 86 26.32 -29.86 7.33
CA LYS A 86 27.26 -29.25 6.38
C LYS A 86 28.67 -29.03 6.95
N GLY A 87 28.96 -29.40 8.20
CA GLY A 87 30.25 -29.22 8.84
C GLY A 87 30.55 -27.80 9.33
N VAL A 88 29.53 -26.94 9.41
CA VAL A 88 29.64 -25.56 9.92
C VAL A 88 28.52 -25.30 10.94
N SER A 89 28.64 -24.22 11.71
CA SER A 89 27.59 -23.83 12.67
C SER A 89 26.24 -23.66 11.99
N ALA A 90 25.18 -24.14 12.62
CA ALA A 90 23.79 -24.00 12.12
C ALA A 90 23.40 -22.53 11.91
N ALA A 91 23.86 -21.61 12.76
CA ALA A 91 23.63 -20.19 12.60
C ALA A 91 24.22 -19.66 11.27
N ARG A 92 25.45 -20.05 10.92
CA ARG A 92 26.04 -19.68 9.65
C ARG A 92 25.24 -20.17 8.45
N VAL A 93 24.67 -21.36 8.52
CA VAL A 93 23.79 -21.89 7.47
C VAL A 93 22.55 -21.01 7.29
N VAL A 94 21.92 -20.58 8.39
CA VAL A 94 20.72 -19.70 8.35
C VAL A 94 21.00 -18.39 7.63
N PHE A 95 22.15 -17.76 7.86
CA PHE A 95 22.47 -16.46 7.27
C PHE A 95 23.10 -16.54 5.87
N SER A 96 23.73 -17.65 5.51
CA SER A 96 24.47 -17.78 4.25
C SER A 96 23.82 -18.67 3.19
N THR A 97 22.72 -19.34 3.52
CA THR A 97 22.07 -20.29 2.60
C THR A 97 20.59 -19.94 2.44
N LEU A 98 20.11 -19.83 1.20
CA LEU A 98 18.67 -19.69 0.92
C LEU A 98 17.93 -20.98 1.27
N HIS A 99 16.68 -20.83 1.67
CA HIS A 99 15.83 -21.97 2.07
C HIS A 99 16.43 -22.81 3.21
N ALA A 100 17.07 -22.14 4.16
CA ALA A 100 17.60 -22.74 5.38
C ALA A 100 16.90 -22.16 6.61
N GLY A 101 16.40 -23.03 7.50
CA GLY A 101 15.73 -22.59 8.73
C GLY A 101 15.02 -23.74 9.44
N GLY A 102 14.74 -23.55 10.72
CA GLY A 102 14.03 -24.54 11.56
C GLY A 102 12.50 -24.46 11.48
N LYS A 103 11.95 -23.64 10.58
CA LYS A 103 10.51 -23.37 10.47
C LYS A 103 9.79 -24.24 9.42
N PHE A 104 10.54 -25.13 8.74
CA PHE A 104 9.97 -26.12 7.83
C PHE A 104 9.34 -27.32 8.56
N ASP A 105 9.63 -27.47 9.84
CA ASP A 105 9.08 -28.52 10.70
C ASP A 105 8.23 -27.86 11.80
N ASN A 106 6.92 -28.16 11.79
CA ASN A 106 5.95 -27.67 12.75
C ASN A 106 6.16 -28.17 14.19
N SER A 107 7.13 -29.05 14.42
CA SER A 107 7.47 -29.55 15.76
C SER A 107 8.08 -28.48 16.67
N VAL A 108 8.79 -27.51 16.09
CA VAL A 108 9.49 -26.43 16.81
C VAL A 108 8.66 -25.14 16.85
N TYR A 109 8.00 -24.81 15.73
CA TYR A 109 7.15 -23.63 15.60
C TYR A 109 5.76 -24.07 15.13
N LYS A 110 4.78 -24.06 16.03
CA LYS A 110 3.39 -24.41 15.68
C LYS A 110 2.76 -23.43 14.69
N THR A 111 3.14 -22.16 14.80
CA THR A 111 2.75 -21.08 13.90
C THR A 111 3.95 -20.15 13.71
N SER A 112 4.26 -19.77 12.50
CA SER A 112 5.33 -18.81 12.20
C SER A 112 4.96 -17.95 11.00
N GLY A 113 5.53 -16.75 10.95
CA GLY A 113 5.44 -15.86 9.79
C GLY A 113 6.52 -16.16 8.75
N GLY A 114 7.67 -16.65 9.18
CA GLY A 114 8.85 -16.95 8.35
C GLY A 114 8.83 -18.34 7.74
N LEU A 115 8.08 -18.54 6.65
CA LEU A 115 7.84 -19.87 6.06
C LEU A 115 8.90 -20.30 5.03
N HIS A 116 9.55 -19.36 4.38
CA HIS A 116 10.39 -19.67 3.20
C HIS A 116 11.87 -19.89 3.55
N GLY A 117 12.29 -19.58 4.80
CA GLY A 117 13.69 -19.75 5.23
C GLY A 117 14.67 -18.87 4.45
N VAL A 118 14.24 -17.68 4.02
CA VAL A 118 15.06 -16.77 3.20
C VAL A 118 15.26 -15.39 3.83
N GLY A 119 14.44 -14.93 4.77
CA GLY A 119 14.45 -13.57 5.29
C GLY A 119 15.82 -13.12 5.77
N SER A 120 16.43 -13.84 6.72
CA SER A 120 17.75 -13.48 7.28
C SER A 120 18.87 -13.50 6.24
N SER A 121 18.87 -14.47 5.34
CA SER A 121 19.88 -14.57 4.28
C SER A 121 19.69 -13.51 3.19
N VAL A 122 18.45 -13.09 2.92
CA VAL A 122 18.14 -11.96 2.03
C VAL A 122 18.63 -10.64 2.62
N VAL A 123 18.37 -10.38 3.91
CA VAL A 123 18.87 -9.16 4.59
C VAL A 123 20.41 -9.14 4.56
N ASN A 124 21.06 -10.27 4.83
CA ASN A 124 22.50 -10.41 4.73
C ASN A 124 23.01 -10.09 3.30
N ALA A 125 22.41 -10.67 2.27
CA ALA A 125 22.81 -10.45 0.88
C ALA A 125 22.68 -8.99 0.44
N LEU A 126 21.68 -8.26 0.96
CA LEU A 126 21.34 -6.87 0.57
C LEU A 126 21.97 -5.81 1.48
N SER A 127 22.86 -6.23 2.39
CA SER A 127 23.56 -5.36 3.32
C SER A 127 25.04 -5.25 2.96
N THR A 128 25.62 -4.07 3.19
CA THR A 128 27.07 -3.84 3.13
C THR A 128 27.79 -4.74 4.14
N TYR A 129 27.24 -4.79 5.35
CA TYR A 129 27.62 -5.76 6.36
C TYR A 129 26.43 -6.18 7.21
N MET A 130 26.53 -7.35 7.80
CA MET A 130 25.66 -7.85 8.85
C MET A 130 26.51 -8.43 9.97
N ASP A 131 26.26 -7.96 11.19
CA ASP A 131 26.92 -8.38 12.42
C ASP A 131 25.91 -9.11 13.30
N VAL A 132 26.25 -10.31 13.75
CA VAL A 132 25.33 -11.21 14.45
C VAL A 132 25.94 -11.67 15.77
N GLU A 133 25.26 -11.41 16.87
CA GLU A 133 25.58 -11.91 18.21
C GLU A 133 24.44 -12.83 18.67
N ILE A 134 24.79 -14.03 19.09
CA ILE A 134 23.83 -15.04 19.56
C ILE A 134 24.20 -15.43 20.99
N SER A 135 23.37 -15.02 21.92
CA SER A 135 23.47 -15.40 23.34
C SER A 135 22.78 -16.74 23.55
N ARG A 136 23.55 -17.83 23.65
CA ARG A 136 23.04 -19.18 23.81
C ARG A 136 24.06 -20.07 24.54
N ASP A 137 23.56 -21.05 25.27
CA ASP A 137 24.36 -22.07 25.98
C ASP A 137 25.43 -21.47 26.91
N GLY A 138 25.15 -20.29 27.47
CA GLY A 138 26.03 -19.58 28.42
C GLY A 138 27.12 -18.72 27.78
N PHE A 139 27.13 -18.57 26.46
CA PHE A 139 28.12 -17.79 25.71
C PHE A 139 27.45 -16.86 24.71
N ILE A 140 28.17 -15.79 24.33
CA ILE A 140 27.84 -14.91 23.22
C ILE A 140 28.66 -15.37 22.02
N HIS A 141 28.01 -15.98 21.04
CA HIS A 141 28.60 -16.41 19.77
C HIS A 141 28.52 -15.27 18.76
N HIS A 142 29.55 -15.11 17.94
CA HIS A 142 29.65 -14.00 17.00
C HIS A 142 29.86 -14.49 15.57
N ASP A 143 29.15 -13.88 14.63
CA ASP A 143 29.40 -14.02 13.20
C ASP A 143 29.26 -12.65 12.51
N ARG A 144 29.97 -12.47 11.40
CA ARG A 144 29.92 -11.27 10.59
C ARG A 144 29.98 -11.58 9.12
N TYR A 145 29.24 -10.81 8.35
CA TYR A 145 29.14 -10.95 6.90
C TYR A 145 29.37 -9.61 6.22
N GLU A 146 29.96 -9.65 5.02
CA GLU A 146 30.08 -8.51 4.13
C GLU A 146 29.46 -8.86 2.77
N LYS A 147 28.42 -8.14 2.37
CA LYS A 147 27.65 -8.39 1.14
C LYS A 147 27.22 -9.87 0.99
N GLY A 148 26.82 -10.49 2.08
CA GLY A 148 26.39 -11.89 2.13
C GLY A 148 27.50 -12.91 2.35
N VAL A 149 28.77 -12.51 2.31
CA VAL A 149 29.92 -13.40 2.48
C VAL A 149 30.39 -13.40 3.94
N PRO A 150 30.54 -14.56 4.60
CA PRO A 150 31.03 -14.61 5.97
C PRO A 150 32.52 -14.23 6.03
N VAL A 151 32.88 -13.38 7.01
CA VAL A 151 34.27 -12.90 7.19
C VAL A 151 34.89 -13.37 8.51
N VAL A 152 34.11 -13.97 9.41
CA VAL A 152 34.62 -14.54 10.66
C VAL A 152 35.10 -15.97 10.41
N GLU A 153 36.29 -16.31 10.86
CA GLU A 153 36.81 -17.68 10.81
C GLU A 153 36.14 -18.56 11.86
N LEU A 154 35.79 -19.78 11.47
CA LEU A 154 35.19 -20.77 12.37
C LEU A 154 36.27 -21.53 13.13
N GLU A 155 36.03 -21.72 14.41
CA GLU A 155 36.86 -22.58 15.27
C GLU A 155 36.29 -24.00 15.24
N ASN A 156 36.98 -24.92 14.58
CA ASN A 156 36.52 -26.29 14.36
C ASN A 156 35.07 -26.38 13.79
N GLY A 157 34.72 -25.47 12.88
CA GLY A 157 33.41 -25.41 12.24
C GLY A 157 32.35 -24.66 13.08
N LEU A 158 32.65 -24.21 14.28
CA LEU A 158 31.76 -23.47 15.18
C LEU A 158 32.11 -21.96 15.19
N LEU A 159 31.13 -21.14 15.58
CA LEU A 159 31.32 -19.71 15.74
C LEU A 159 32.22 -19.41 16.97
N PRO A 160 33.12 -18.42 16.87
CA PRO A 160 33.89 -17.95 18.03
C PRO A 160 32.96 -17.29 19.06
N THR A 161 33.41 -17.25 20.32
CA THR A 161 32.67 -16.64 21.41
C THR A 161 33.34 -15.33 21.86
N LEU A 162 32.52 -14.28 22.07
CA LEU A 162 32.97 -12.99 22.62
C LEU A 162 33.09 -13.01 24.16
N GLY A 163 32.34 -13.89 24.83
CA GLY A 163 32.35 -13.97 26.29
C GLY A 163 31.22 -14.83 26.83
N LYS A 164 31.13 -14.90 28.18
CA LYS A 164 30.06 -15.59 28.89
C LYS A 164 28.85 -14.68 29.08
N THR A 165 27.66 -15.26 29.04
CA THR A 165 26.39 -14.55 29.31
C THR A 165 25.46 -15.43 30.13
N LYS A 166 24.57 -14.80 30.88
CA LYS A 166 23.42 -15.47 31.52
C LYS A 166 22.13 -15.31 30.74
N ASN A 167 22.13 -14.41 29.76
CA ASN A 167 20.98 -14.09 28.92
C ASN A 167 20.95 -15.00 27.70
N THR A 168 19.76 -15.13 27.10
CA THR A 168 19.56 -15.72 25.77
C THR A 168 19.00 -14.67 24.84
N GLY A 169 19.18 -14.86 23.53
CA GLY A 169 18.63 -13.97 22.52
C GLY A 169 19.51 -13.86 21.27
N THR A 170 19.03 -13.09 20.32
CA THR A 170 19.74 -12.80 19.08
C THR A 170 19.80 -11.29 18.88
N ARG A 171 20.97 -10.78 18.54
CA ARG A 171 21.20 -9.39 18.16
C ARG A 171 21.80 -9.33 16.76
N ILE A 172 21.13 -8.62 15.86
CA ILE A 172 21.53 -8.46 14.46
C ILE A 172 21.65 -6.97 14.18
N ASN A 173 22.86 -6.53 13.76
CA ASN A 173 23.06 -5.19 13.23
C ASN A 173 23.42 -5.29 11.75
N PHE A 174 22.74 -4.54 10.89
CA PHE A 174 22.98 -4.55 9.46
C PHE A 174 22.95 -3.15 8.85
N LEU A 175 23.77 -2.92 7.84
CA LEU A 175 23.83 -1.69 7.08
C LEU A 175 23.42 -1.96 5.64
N PRO A 176 22.31 -1.38 5.15
CA PRO A 176 21.86 -1.56 3.77
C PRO A 176 22.93 -1.17 2.75
N ASP A 177 23.00 -1.93 1.65
CA ASP A 177 24.01 -1.71 0.61
C ASP A 177 23.56 -0.60 -0.38
N PRO A 178 24.31 0.52 -0.50
CA PRO A 178 23.98 1.61 -1.43
C PRO A 178 24.17 1.21 -2.91
N GLU A 179 24.79 0.07 -3.21
CA GLU A 179 24.83 -0.47 -4.57
C GLU A 179 23.50 -1.11 -4.99
N ILE A 180 22.64 -1.45 -4.02
CA ILE A 180 21.33 -2.09 -4.24
C ILE A 180 20.19 -1.07 -4.12
N PHE A 181 20.23 -0.24 -3.07
CA PHE A 181 19.15 0.67 -2.74
C PHE A 181 19.45 2.09 -3.25
N GLU A 182 18.46 2.70 -3.92
CA GLU A 182 18.57 4.10 -4.37
C GLU A 182 18.73 5.08 -3.19
N LYS A 183 18.11 4.76 -2.07
CA LYS A 183 18.21 5.49 -0.79
C LYS A 183 18.40 4.48 0.34
N THR A 184 19.38 4.73 1.21
CA THR A 184 19.68 3.86 2.37
C THR A 184 19.16 4.41 3.70
N ARG A 185 18.38 5.51 3.67
CA ARG A 185 17.79 6.08 4.88
C ARG A 185 16.43 5.42 5.13
N PHE A 186 16.31 4.72 6.23
CA PHE A 186 15.07 4.15 6.72
C PHE A 186 14.02 5.22 7.01
N LYS A 187 12.75 4.96 6.65
CA LYS A 187 11.62 5.82 6.93
C LYS A 187 10.99 5.42 8.27
N GLU A 188 11.26 6.22 9.28
CA GLU A 188 10.91 5.95 10.68
C GLU A 188 9.41 5.78 10.93
N GLU A 189 8.58 6.59 10.29
CA GLU A 189 7.13 6.52 10.50
C GLU A 189 6.53 5.17 10.10
N ASP A 190 6.94 4.61 8.96
CA ASP A 190 6.47 3.31 8.50
C ASP A 190 6.93 2.19 9.44
N ILE A 191 8.15 2.31 9.98
CA ILE A 191 8.68 1.36 10.97
C ILE A 191 7.90 1.45 12.27
N LYS A 192 7.68 2.64 12.82
CA LYS A 192 6.89 2.88 14.05
C LYS A 192 5.49 2.29 13.92
N ASN A 193 4.81 2.54 12.81
CA ASN A 193 3.48 2.01 12.55
C ASN A 193 3.48 0.47 12.53
N ARG A 194 4.44 -0.14 11.83
CA ARG A 194 4.56 -1.61 11.78
C ARG A 194 4.86 -2.22 13.14
N LEU A 195 5.75 -1.62 13.93
CA LEU A 195 6.07 -2.09 15.28
C LEU A 195 4.87 -1.98 16.22
N LYS A 196 4.13 -0.88 16.14
CA LYS A 196 2.90 -0.66 16.90
C LYS A 196 1.83 -1.71 16.55
N GLU A 197 1.60 -1.96 15.26
CA GLU A 197 0.70 -3.03 14.79
C GLU A 197 1.12 -4.40 15.32
N THR A 198 2.42 -4.69 15.30
CA THR A 198 2.98 -5.95 15.83
C THR A 198 2.72 -6.08 17.34
N ALA A 199 2.82 -4.99 18.11
CA ALA A 199 2.51 -5.01 19.53
C ALA A 199 1.03 -5.28 19.80
N TYR A 200 0.10 -4.68 19.05
CA TYR A 200 -1.33 -4.99 19.15
C TYR A 200 -1.67 -6.45 18.85
N LEU A 201 -0.96 -7.06 17.90
CA LEU A 201 -1.17 -8.48 17.55
C LEU A 201 -0.57 -9.45 18.59
N ASN A 202 0.25 -8.94 19.53
CA ASN A 202 0.98 -9.72 20.51
C ASN A 202 0.93 -9.02 21.90
N PRO A 203 -0.19 -9.13 22.64
CA PRO A 203 -0.41 -8.36 23.88
C PRO A 203 0.62 -8.57 25.00
N LYS A 204 1.41 -9.64 24.93
CA LYS A 204 2.46 -9.98 25.92
C LYS A 204 3.86 -9.58 25.45
N LEU A 205 3.98 -8.98 24.29
CA LEU A 205 5.23 -8.54 23.71
C LEU A 205 5.45 -7.06 23.99
N THR A 206 6.64 -6.71 24.44
CA THR A 206 7.11 -5.33 24.51
C THR A 206 8.07 -5.07 23.36
N ILE A 207 7.81 -4.04 22.57
CA ILE A 207 8.69 -3.62 21.47
C ILE A 207 9.24 -2.24 21.79
N ILE A 208 10.56 -2.13 21.85
CA ILE A 208 11.28 -0.89 22.13
C ILE A 208 11.85 -0.38 20.81
N TYR A 209 11.46 0.82 20.43
CA TYR A 209 12.01 1.51 19.26
C TYR A 209 12.92 2.64 19.71
N GLU A 210 14.13 2.70 19.16
CA GLU A 210 15.08 3.78 19.38
C GLU A 210 15.58 4.34 18.04
N ASP A 211 15.56 5.67 17.89
CA ASP A 211 16.17 6.35 16.76
C ASP A 211 17.30 7.26 17.25
N LYS A 212 18.53 6.87 16.96
CA LYS A 212 19.76 7.57 17.36
C LYS A 212 20.32 8.45 16.23
N ARG A 213 19.61 8.58 15.10
CA ARG A 213 20.11 9.33 13.94
C ARG A 213 20.05 10.85 14.11
N GLY A 214 19.19 11.35 15.00
CA GLY A 214 19.09 12.74 15.37
C GLY A 214 20.10 13.17 16.44
N ASP A 215 20.01 14.44 16.88
CA ASP A 215 20.83 14.97 17.98
C ASP A 215 20.38 14.37 19.32
N GLU A 216 19.10 14.15 19.49
CA GLU A 216 18.51 13.46 20.64
C GLU A 216 18.02 12.08 20.19
N THR A 217 18.14 11.07 21.08
CA THR A 217 17.63 9.74 20.84
C THR A 217 16.12 9.75 21.07
N GLU A 218 15.34 9.44 20.03
CA GLU A 218 13.93 9.14 20.20
C GLU A 218 13.78 7.73 20.79
N HIS A 219 12.95 7.58 21.83
CA HIS A 219 12.68 6.30 22.48
C HIS A 219 11.17 6.12 22.62
N ILE A 220 10.64 5.01 22.10
CA ILE A 220 9.23 4.65 22.17
C ILE A 220 9.12 3.19 22.62
N GLU A 221 8.26 2.94 23.59
CA GLU A 221 7.90 1.60 24.03
C GLU A 221 6.47 1.29 23.62
N TYR A 222 6.28 0.20 22.86
CA TYR A 222 4.98 -0.33 22.49
C TYR A 222 4.70 -1.56 23.32
N HIS A 223 3.69 -1.45 24.19
CA HIS A 223 3.15 -2.56 24.97
C HIS A 223 1.63 -2.42 25.00
N GLU A 224 0.93 -3.32 24.32
CA GLU A 224 -0.50 -3.18 24.01
C GLU A 224 -1.32 -4.34 24.60
N PRO A 225 -1.55 -4.33 25.94
CA PRO A 225 -2.19 -5.44 26.64
C PRO A 225 -3.64 -5.71 26.23
N GLU A 226 -4.33 -4.70 25.67
CA GLU A 226 -5.68 -4.88 25.12
C GLU A 226 -5.69 -5.60 23.77
N GLY A 227 -4.53 -5.82 23.16
CA GLY A 227 -4.41 -6.54 21.89
C GLY A 227 -5.19 -5.90 20.75
N ILE A 228 -5.84 -6.72 19.92
CA ILE A 228 -6.58 -6.22 18.77
C ILE A 228 -7.82 -5.39 19.15
N ILE A 229 -8.29 -5.45 20.39
CA ILE A 229 -9.32 -4.52 20.91
C ILE A 229 -8.76 -3.11 20.94
N GLY A 230 -7.56 -2.95 21.53
CA GLY A 230 -6.82 -1.68 21.56
C GLY A 230 -6.52 -1.18 20.15
N PHE A 231 -6.21 -2.10 19.22
CA PHE A 231 -5.95 -1.75 17.83
C PHE A 231 -7.18 -1.12 17.16
N VAL A 232 -8.36 -1.72 17.29
CA VAL A 232 -9.61 -1.14 16.76
C VAL A 232 -9.93 0.21 17.42
N LYS A 233 -9.69 0.34 18.74
CA LYS A 233 -9.86 1.62 19.44
C LYS A 233 -8.92 2.71 18.88
N ASP A 234 -7.65 2.38 18.61
CA ASP A 234 -6.67 3.32 18.05
C ASP A 234 -7.03 3.71 16.62
N LEU A 235 -7.47 2.75 15.79
CA LEU A 235 -7.95 3.03 14.43
C LEU A 235 -9.13 4.01 14.42
N ASN A 236 -10.00 3.93 15.42
CA ASN A 236 -11.21 4.74 15.53
C ASN A 236 -11.08 5.93 16.51
N LYS A 237 -9.86 6.27 16.98
CA LYS A 237 -9.68 7.24 18.07
C LYS A 237 -10.33 8.60 17.82
N ASN A 238 -10.32 9.06 16.56
CA ASN A 238 -10.82 10.37 16.15
C ASN A 238 -12.20 10.29 15.43
N ILE A 239 -12.87 9.13 15.47
CA ILE A 239 -14.15 8.90 14.79
C ILE A 239 -15.22 8.64 15.86
N GLU A 240 -16.44 9.08 15.62
CA GLU A 240 -17.57 8.78 16.49
C GLU A 240 -17.91 7.29 16.46
N LYS A 241 -17.88 6.65 17.64
CA LYS A 241 -18.15 5.22 17.83
C LYS A 241 -19.63 5.02 18.11
N LEU A 242 -20.24 4.02 17.50
CA LEU A 242 -21.67 3.70 17.70
C LEU A 242 -21.91 2.67 18.83
N HIS A 243 -20.88 1.93 19.22
CA HIS A 243 -20.89 0.97 20.32
C HIS A 243 -19.43 0.66 20.76
N ASP A 244 -19.25 -0.06 21.84
CA ASP A 244 -17.95 -0.55 22.27
C ASP A 244 -17.40 -1.60 21.30
N VAL A 245 -16.07 -1.83 21.32
CA VAL A 245 -15.42 -2.84 20.47
C VAL A 245 -15.97 -4.23 20.81
N ILE A 246 -16.44 -4.93 19.81
CA ILE A 246 -16.86 -6.33 19.89
C ILE A 246 -15.65 -7.20 19.60
N TYR A 247 -15.37 -8.14 20.49
CA TYR A 247 -14.25 -9.07 20.38
C TYR A 247 -14.72 -10.50 20.56
N PHE A 248 -14.22 -11.38 19.73
CA PHE A 248 -14.39 -12.81 19.90
C PHE A 248 -13.16 -13.58 19.41
N THR A 249 -12.98 -14.77 19.95
CA THR A 249 -11.90 -15.68 19.58
C THR A 249 -12.39 -17.12 19.61
N GLY A 250 -11.80 -17.96 18.79
CA GLY A 250 -12.11 -19.38 18.75
C GLY A 250 -11.05 -20.14 17.95
N GLU A 251 -11.21 -21.45 17.91
CA GLU A 251 -10.32 -22.34 17.16
C GLU A 251 -11.14 -23.32 16.32
N SER A 252 -10.77 -23.49 15.07
CA SER A 252 -11.34 -24.47 14.17
C SER A 252 -10.28 -24.95 13.19
N GLU A 253 -10.26 -26.25 12.87
CA GLU A 253 -9.26 -26.88 11.97
C GLU A 253 -7.81 -26.59 12.40
N ASN A 254 -7.51 -26.51 13.70
CA ASN A 254 -6.22 -26.11 14.29
C ASN A 254 -5.79 -24.67 13.92
N ILE A 255 -6.73 -23.85 13.47
CA ILE A 255 -6.51 -22.43 13.17
C ILE A 255 -7.16 -21.61 14.28
N LYS A 256 -6.35 -20.84 15.00
CA LYS A 256 -6.86 -19.88 15.98
C LYS A 256 -7.31 -18.62 15.25
N VAL A 257 -8.52 -18.18 15.54
CA VAL A 257 -9.14 -16.98 14.95
C VAL A 257 -9.41 -15.97 16.05
N GLU A 258 -8.99 -14.74 15.85
CA GLU A 258 -9.30 -13.59 16.71
C GLU A 258 -9.87 -12.47 15.85
N VAL A 259 -10.99 -11.92 16.25
CA VAL A 259 -11.64 -10.81 15.54
C VAL A 259 -12.05 -9.75 16.55
N ALA A 260 -11.71 -8.51 16.25
CA ALA A 260 -12.26 -7.33 16.93
C ALA A 260 -12.88 -6.39 15.90
N PHE A 261 -14.04 -5.84 16.17
CA PHE A 261 -14.67 -4.89 15.28
C PHE A 261 -15.55 -3.86 16.01
N GLN A 262 -15.77 -2.73 15.38
CA GLN A 262 -16.59 -1.63 15.88
C GLN A 262 -17.23 -0.88 14.72
N TYR A 263 -18.49 -0.47 14.88
CA TYR A 263 -19.12 0.45 13.95
C TYR A 263 -18.90 1.90 14.36
N THR A 264 -18.75 2.74 13.37
CA THR A 264 -18.53 4.18 13.49
C THR A 264 -19.54 4.96 12.67
N SER A 265 -19.53 6.29 12.79
CA SER A 265 -20.35 7.17 11.96
C SER A 265 -19.87 7.31 10.51
N GLU A 266 -18.74 6.69 10.14
CA GLU A 266 -18.21 6.68 8.78
C GLU A 266 -19.05 5.82 7.82
N PHE A 267 -18.92 6.07 6.52
CA PHE A 267 -19.68 5.37 5.47
C PHE A 267 -18.85 4.41 4.63
N HIS A 268 -17.73 3.92 5.15
CA HIS A 268 -16.87 2.95 4.48
C HIS A 268 -16.45 1.82 5.43
N GLU A 269 -16.03 0.68 4.87
CA GLU A 269 -15.45 -0.41 5.65
C GLU A 269 -13.91 -0.24 5.75
N ASN A 270 -13.36 -0.54 6.92
CA ASN A 270 -11.92 -0.63 7.14
C ASN A 270 -11.62 -1.97 7.82
N ILE A 271 -11.27 -3.00 7.03
CA ILE A 271 -11.02 -4.35 7.54
C ILE A 271 -9.57 -4.73 7.29
N LEU A 272 -8.82 -4.90 8.37
CA LEU A 272 -7.43 -5.33 8.35
C LEU A 272 -7.35 -6.83 8.60
N GLY A 273 -6.62 -7.55 7.74
CA GLY A 273 -6.39 -8.99 7.89
C GLY A 273 -4.95 -9.31 8.19
N PHE A 274 -4.76 -10.25 9.12
CA PHE A 274 -3.44 -10.73 9.51
C PHE A 274 -3.41 -12.25 9.56
N CYS A 275 -2.34 -12.84 9.05
CA CYS A 275 -2.05 -14.25 9.21
C CYS A 275 -0.64 -14.42 9.80
N ASN A 276 -0.53 -15.07 10.96
CA ASN A 276 0.73 -15.24 11.69
C ASN A 276 1.48 -13.90 11.88
N ASN A 277 0.75 -12.86 12.28
CA ASN A 277 1.22 -11.46 12.47
C ASN A 277 1.64 -10.72 11.19
N ILE A 278 1.47 -11.33 10.02
CA ILE A 278 1.77 -10.69 8.74
C ILE A 278 0.52 -10.00 8.22
N TYR A 279 0.64 -8.72 7.91
CA TYR A 279 -0.45 -7.94 7.30
C TYR A 279 -0.71 -8.39 5.86
N ASN A 280 -1.95 -8.77 5.59
CA ASN A 280 -2.39 -9.16 4.25
C ASN A 280 -3.10 -7.98 3.58
N SER A 281 -2.34 -7.09 2.96
CA SER A 281 -2.84 -5.84 2.39
C SER A 281 -3.89 -6.02 1.29
N GLU A 282 -3.84 -7.15 0.57
CA GLU A 282 -4.83 -7.54 -0.44
C GLU A 282 -5.91 -8.49 0.13
N GLY A 283 -5.93 -8.65 1.45
CA GLY A 283 -6.89 -9.51 2.13
C GLY A 283 -6.56 -10.99 2.06
N GLY A 284 -7.57 -11.80 1.84
CA GLY A 284 -7.41 -13.26 1.72
C GLY A 284 -8.62 -14.03 2.24
N ALA A 285 -8.46 -15.34 2.24
CA ALA A 285 -9.51 -16.30 2.55
C ALA A 285 -10.12 -16.09 3.95
N HIS A 286 -9.32 -15.74 4.95
CA HIS A 286 -9.79 -15.47 6.31
C HIS A 286 -10.72 -14.25 6.38
N ILE A 287 -10.38 -13.15 5.69
CA ILE A 287 -11.26 -11.98 5.60
C ILE A 287 -12.56 -12.33 4.86
N THR A 288 -12.47 -13.11 3.78
CA THR A 288 -13.64 -13.55 3.03
C THR A 288 -14.57 -14.39 3.90
N GLY A 289 -14.01 -15.30 4.72
CA GLY A 289 -14.78 -16.12 5.68
C GLY A 289 -15.54 -15.25 6.68
N PHE A 290 -14.88 -14.28 7.31
CA PHE A 290 -15.51 -13.31 8.20
C PHE A 290 -16.62 -12.53 7.51
N LYS A 291 -16.33 -11.90 6.38
CA LYS A 291 -17.27 -11.06 5.62
C LYS A 291 -18.54 -11.83 5.24
N THR A 292 -18.39 -13.05 4.77
CA THR A 292 -19.52 -13.90 4.33
C THR A 292 -20.37 -14.34 5.51
N ALA A 293 -19.76 -14.87 6.57
CA ALA A 293 -20.46 -15.32 7.75
C ALA A 293 -21.21 -14.16 8.44
N PHE A 294 -20.52 -13.05 8.66
CA PHE A 294 -21.10 -11.88 9.31
C PHE A 294 -22.30 -11.31 8.52
N THR A 295 -22.18 -11.25 7.18
CA THR A 295 -23.27 -10.81 6.32
C THR A 295 -24.49 -11.73 6.44
N GLY A 296 -24.27 -13.05 6.50
CA GLY A 296 -25.33 -14.03 6.70
C GLY A 296 -26.06 -13.85 8.04
N ILE A 297 -25.30 -13.69 9.12
CA ILE A 297 -25.82 -13.49 10.49
C ILE A 297 -26.72 -12.25 10.54
N ILE A 298 -26.24 -11.11 10.06
CA ILE A 298 -27.01 -9.86 10.10
C ILE A 298 -28.30 -9.96 9.28
N ASN A 299 -28.28 -10.61 8.12
CA ASN A 299 -29.47 -10.83 7.33
C ASN A 299 -30.49 -11.75 8.06
N SER A 300 -29.99 -12.78 8.75
CA SER A 300 -30.87 -13.66 9.55
C SER A 300 -31.55 -12.90 10.66
N TYR A 301 -30.82 -12.14 11.45
CA TYR A 301 -31.40 -11.31 12.52
C TYR A 301 -32.32 -10.20 11.99
N ALA A 302 -32.00 -9.59 10.84
CA ALA A 302 -32.87 -8.57 10.24
C ALA A 302 -34.24 -9.15 9.84
N ARG A 303 -34.31 -10.43 9.44
CA ARG A 303 -35.55 -11.14 9.17
C ARG A 303 -36.26 -11.52 10.45
N GLU A 304 -35.55 -12.06 11.43
CA GLU A 304 -36.11 -12.46 12.72
C GLU A 304 -36.74 -11.27 13.46
N LEU A 305 -36.11 -10.10 13.40
CA LEU A 305 -36.62 -8.86 13.98
C LEU A 305 -37.69 -8.18 13.11
N GLY A 306 -38.05 -8.74 11.95
CA GLY A 306 -39.07 -8.21 11.05
C GLY A 306 -38.67 -6.94 10.30
N ILE A 307 -37.40 -6.56 10.32
CA ILE A 307 -36.83 -5.41 9.58
C ILE A 307 -36.83 -5.72 8.08
N LEU A 308 -36.41 -6.93 7.70
CA LEU A 308 -36.57 -7.47 6.35
C LEU A 308 -37.79 -8.42 6.34
N LYS A 309 -38.73 -8.17 5.45
CA LYS A 309 -39.85 -9.05 5.18
C LYS A 309 -39.45 -10.20 4.25
N ASP A 310 -40.25 -11.27 4.18
CA ASP A 310 -39.95 -12.44 3.34
C ASP A 310 -39.70 -12.12 1.86
N LYS A 311 -40.34 -11.07 1.36
CA LYS A 311 -40.23 -10.61 -0.05
C LYS A 311 -39.06 -9.62 -0.27
N ASP A 312 -38.44 -9.12 0.79
CA ASP A 312 -37.39 -8.14 0.69
C ASP A 312 -36.07 -8.83 0.31
N ALA A 313 -35.28 -8.18 -0.57
CA ALA A 313 -33.92 -8.62 -0.84
C ALA A 313 -33.05 -8.44 0.40
N ASN A 314 -32.12 -9.37 0.62
CA ASN A 314 -31.13 -9.27 1.67
C ASN A 314 -30.28 -7.99 1.51
N PHE A 315 -29.75 -7.50 2.61
CA PHE A 315 -28.64 -6.55 2.57
C PHE A 315 -27.44 -7.21 1.89
N ASN A 316 -26.76 -6.49 1.02
CA ASN A 316 -25.50 -7.01 0.46
C ASN A 316 -24.37 -6.89 1.48
N GLY A 317 -23.22 -7.50 1.17
CA GLY A 317 -22.08 -7.49 2.08
C GLY A 317 -21.57 -6.08 2.39
N ALA A 318 -21.56 -5.19 1.40
CA ALA A 318 -21.11 -3.82 1.59
C ALA A 318 -22.11 -3.01 2.46
N ASP A 319 -23.42 -3.22 2.29
CA ASP A 319 -24.43 -2.60 3.17
C ASP A 319 -24.19 -2.98 4.63
N VAL A 320 -23.98 -4.28 4.89
CA VAL A 320 -23.78 -4.82 6.25
C VAL A 320 -22.49 -4.27 6.89
N ARG A 321 -21.42 -4.12 6.14
CA ARG A 321 -20.13 -3.70 6.69
C ARG A 321 -19.85 -2.20 6.59
N ASN A 322 -20.83 -1.44 6.14
CA ASN A 322 -20.71 0.01 6.06
C ASN A 322 -20.53 0.64 7.46
N GLY A 323 -19.46 1.41 7.64
CA GLY A 323 -19.07 1.99 8.91
C GLY A 323 -18.31 1.04 9.84
N MET A 324 -17.98 -0.19 9.39
CA MET A 324 -17.25 -1.16 10.19
C MET A 324 -15.74 -0.94 10.11
N THR A 325 -15.09 -0.82 11.24
CA THR A 325 -13.65 -1.05 11.41
C THR A 325 -13.45 -2.41 12.07
N ALA A 326 -12.63 -3.29 11.45
CA ALA A 326 -12.37 -4.63 11.97
C ALA A 326 -10.91 -5.04 11.80
N VAL A 327 -10.43 -5.83 12.76
CA VAL A 327 -9.16 -6.56 12.69
C VAL A 327 -9.46 -8.05 12.75
N VAL A 328 -9.06 -8.78 11.72
CA VAL A 328 -9.21 -10.24 11.60
C VAL A 328 -7.83 -10.86 11.62
N SER A 329 -7.48 -11.54 12.70
CA SER A 329 -6.18 -12.19 12.90
C SER A 329 -6.36 -13.70 12.97
N VAL A 330 -5.57 -14.43 12.17
CA VAL A 330 -5.54 -15.91 12.23
C VAL A 330 -4.13 -16.37 12.53
N LYS A 331 -4.01 -17.44 13.35
CA LYS A 331 -2.78 -18.19 13.55
C LYS A 331 -2.94 -19.54 12.84
N HIS A 332 -2.24 -19.69 11.73
CA HIS A 332 -2.35 -20.84 10.82
C HIS A 332 -1.07 -21.68 10.86
N PRO A 333 -1.16 -23.01 11.00
CA PRO A 333 0.03 -23.87 11.07
C PRO A 333 0.79 -23.99 9.74
N ASP A 334 0.10 -23.87 8.60
CA ASP A 334 0.69 -23.97 7.25
C ASP A 334 0.06 -22.94 6.30
N PRO A 335 0.34 -21.63 6.47
CA PRO A 335 -0.26 -20.60 5.64
C PRO A 335 0.35 -20.58 4.24
N ARG A 336 -0.50 -20.40 3.23
CA ARG A 336 -0.12 -20.23 1.82
C ARG A 336 -0.51 -18.83 1.35
N PHE A 337 0.44 -18.13 0.77
CA PHE A 337 0.26 -16.76 0.30
C PHE A 337 0.44 -16.67 -1.21
N GLU A 338 -0.25 -15.72 -1.82
CA GLU A 338 0.07 -15.30 -3.18
C GLU A 338 1.36 -14.46 -3.15
N GLY A 339 2.47 -15.04 -3.63
CA GLY A 339 3.78 -14.39 -3.74
C GLY A 339 4.59 -14.26 -2.45
N GLN A 340 5.85 -13.83 -2.60
CA GLN A 340 6.83 -13.70 -1.52
C GLN A 340 6.49 -12.58 -0.53
N THR A 341 5.84 -11.52 -0.98
CA THR A 341 5.45 -10.37 -0.13
C THR A 341 4.27 -10.66 0.80
N LYS A 342 3.65 -11.84 0.70
CA LYS A 342 2.61 -12.37 1.60
C LYS A 342 1.36 -11.47 1.70
N THR A 343 1.07 -10.71 0.63
CA THR A 343 -0.01 -9.71 0.61
C THR A 343 -1.40 -10.30 0.67
N LYS A 344 -1.57 -11.58 0.27
CA LYS A 344 -2.87 -12.25 0.25
C LYS A 344 -2.77 -13.69 0.72
N LEU A 345 -3.65 -14.08 1.65
CA LEU A 345 -3.75 -15.47 2.14
C LEU A 345 -4.70 -16.28 1.25
N ASP A 346 -4.21 -17.44 0.75
CA ASP A 346 -4.97 -18.30 -0.19
C ASP A 346 -5.50 -19.61 0.43
N ASN A 347 -5.49 -19.73 1.73
CA ASN A 347 -5.91 -20.96 2.44
C ASN A 347 -7.43 -21.06 2.55
N GLN A 348 -8.07 -22.04 1.90
CA GLN A 348 -9.51 -22.29 2.02
C GLN A 348 -9.95 -22.79 3.41
N ASP A 349 -9.10 -23.49 4.13
CA ASP A 349 -9.32 -23.86 5.53
C ASP A 349 -9.38 -22.62 6.44
N ALA A 350 -8.57 -21.58 6.21
CA ALA A 350 -8.68 -20.32 6.93
C ALA A 350 -10.03 -19.63 6.69
N ASN A 351 -10.59 -19.73 5.47
CA ASN A 351 -11.95 -19.24 5.19
C ASN A 351 -12.99 -19.96 6.04
N ARG A 352 -12.96 -21.31 6.02
CA ARG A 352 -13.91 -22.13 6.78
C ARG A 352 -13.78 -21.92 8.28
N ALA A 353 -12.55 -21.89 8.80
CA ALA A 353 -12.29 -21.68 10.22
C ALA A 353 -12.81 -20.32 10.69
N THR A 354 -12.51 -19.25 9.95
CA THR A 354 -12.97 -17.91 10.30
C THR A 354 -14.49 -17.81 10.19
N ALA A 355 -15.09 -18.35 9.13
CA ALA A 355 -16.53 -18.37 8.98
C ALA A 355 -17.21 -19.15 10.12
N LYS A 356 -16.69 -20.30 10.50
CA LYS A 356 -17.21 -21.12 11.60
C LYS A 356 -17.17 -20.37 12.92
N VAL A 357 -15.98 -19.86 13.32
CA VAL A 357 -15.84 -19.13 14.58
C VAL A 357 -16.74 -17.89 14.60
N THR A 358 -16.86 -17.17 13.48
CA THR A 358 -17.79 -16.04 13.37
C THR A 358 -19.25 -16.46 13.58
N ASN A 359 -19.68 -17.55 12.96
CA ASN A 359 -21.04 -18.08 13.10
C ASN A 359 -21.34 -18.61 14.52
N ASP A 360 -20.34 -19.11 15.22
CA ASP A 360 -20.49 -19.63 16.57
C ASP A 360 -20.55 -18.49 17.61
N GLU A 361 -19.68 -17.49 17.50
CA GLU A 361 -19.46 -16.47 18.54
C GLU A 361 -20.32 -15.20 18.37
N VAL A 362 -20.52 -14.72 17.15
CA VAL A 362 -21.23 -13.45 16.92
C VAL A 362 -22.70 -13.51 17.35
N PRO A 363 -23.45 -14.59 17.08
CA PRO A 363 -24.82 -14.72 17.60
C PRO A 363 -24.88 -14.70 19.12
N LEU A 364 -23.95 -15.40 19.80
CA LEU A 364 -23.89 -15.41 21.27
C LEU A 364 -23.69 -14.01 21.88
N TYR A 365 -22.94 -13.16 21.18
CA TYR A 365 -22.79 -11.77 21.58
C TYR A 365 -24.06 -10.96 21.35
N PHE A 366 -24.66 -11.05 20.16
CA PHE A 366 -25.84 -10.25 19.81
C PHE A 366 -27.10 -10.64 20.59
N ASP A 367 -27.27 -11.90 20.93
CA ASP A 367 -28.36 -12.38 21.79
C ASP A 367 -28.35 -11.72 23.18
N LYS A 368 -27.16 -11.38 23.67
CA LYS A 368 -26.96 -10.67 24.94
C LYS A 368 -26.97 -9.15 24.79
N ASN A 369 -26.80 -8.63 23.57
CA ASN A 369 -26.59 -7.21 23.30
C ASN A 369 -27.49 -6.71 22.17
N LEU A 370 -28.80 -6.86 22.33
CA LEU A 370 -29.82 -6.55 21.31
C LEU A 370 -29.79 -5.08 20.83
N GLU A 371 -29.44 -4.13 21.68
CA GLU A 371 -29.34 -2.72 21.27
C GLU A 371 -28.14 -2.48 20.32
N VAL A 372 -27.03 -3.19 20.52
CA VAL A 372 -25.90 -3.15 19.61
C VAL A 372 -26.29 -3.78 18.27
N LEU A 373 -26.95 -4.93 18.30
CA LEU A 373 -27.48 -5.59 17.08
C LEU A 373 -28.39 -4.65 16.28
N LYS A 374 -29.34 -3.97 16.94
CA LYS A 374 -30.22 -3.00 16.29
C LYS A 374 -29.44 -1.84 15.67
N THR A 375 -28.40 -1.37 16.34
CA THR A 375 -27.52 -0.32 15.82
C THR A 375 -26.83 -0.78 14.53
N VAL A 376 -26.25 -1.99 14.53
CA VAL A 376 -25.59 -2.60 13.36
C VAL A 376 -26.57 -2.77 12.20
N ILE A 377 -27.77 -3.31 12.46
CA ILE A 377 -28.81 -3.46 11.41
C ILE A 377 -29.26 -2.09 10.88
N SER A 378 -29.37 -1.07 11.75
CA SER A 378 -29.73 0.29 11.32
C SER A 378 -28.64 0.87 10.38
N CYS A 379 -27.35 0.59 10.61
CA CYS A 379 -26.28 0.99 9.68
C CYS A 379 -26.46 0.30 8.32
N ALA A 380 -26.72 -1.02 8.31
CA ALA A 380 -26.95 -1.78 7.09
C ALA A 380 -28.21 -1.27 6.33
N GLU A 381 -29.27 -0.95 7.05
CA GLU A 381 -30.50 -0.41 6.47
C GLU A 381 -30.27 0.97 5.83
N LYS A 382 -29.54 1.86 6.52
CA LYS A 382 -29.16 3.18 5.98
C LYS A 382 -28.31 3.03 4.72
N ALA A 383 -27.29 2.17 4.75
CA ALA A 383 -26.43 1.90 3.61
C ALA A 383 -27.22 1.34 2.42
N ALA A 384 -28.09 0.36 2.65
CA ALA A 384 -28.94 -0.21 1.60
C ALA A 384 -29.91 0.83 0.99
N LYS A 385 -30.44 1.75 1.79
CA LYS A 385 -31.30 2.88 1.30
C LYS A 385 -30.47 3.82 0.40
N ILE A 386 -29.26 4.18 0.82
CA ILE A 386 -28.36 5.03 0.03
C ILE A 386 -28.03 4.33 -1.29
N ARG A 387 -27.56 3.09 -1.25
CA ARG A 387 -27.25 2.30 -2.45
C ARG A 387 -28.42 2.22 -3.44
N LYS A 388 -29.63 1.90 -2.94
CA LYS A 388 -30.84 1.83 -3.80
C LYS A 388 -31.18 3.18 -4.42
N ALA A 389 -30.99 4.29 -3.69
CA ALA A 389 -31.19 5.63 -4.23
C ALA A 389 -30.17 5.95 -5.33
N GLU A 390 -28.92 5.55 -5.14
CA GLU A 390 -27.82 5.70 -6.09
C GLU A 390 -28.03 4.87 -7.35
N GLU A 391 -28.37 3.58 -7.22
CA GLU A 391 -28.72 2.71 -8.34
C GLU A 391 -29.87 3.29 -9.19
N LYS A 392 -30.88 3.86 -8.51
CA LYS A 392 -32.00 4.53 -9.18
C LYS A 392 -31.56 5.80 -9.90
N ALA A 393 -30.71 6.61 -9.27
CA ALA A 393 -30.15 7.81 -9.90
C ALA A 393 -29.28 7.44 -11.11
N LYS A 394 -28.47 6.42 -10.99
CA LYS A 394 -27.61 5.84 -12.03
C LYS A 394 -28.43 5.30 -13.21
N THR A 395 -29.46 4.50 -12.94
CA THR A 395 -30.38 3.97 -13.96
C THR A 395 -31.11 5.11 -14.69
N ASN A 396 -31.52 6.15 -13.98
CA ASN A 396 -32.12 7.33 -14.57
C ASN A 396 -31.15 8.12 -15.46
N LEU A 397 -29.86 8.16 -15.08
CA LEU A 397 -28.81 8.76 -15.90
C LEU A 397 -28.55 7.94 -17.17
N LEU A 398 -28.39 6.61 -17.04
CA LEU A 398 -28.13 5.70 -18.16
C LEU A 398 -29.32 5.59 -19.14
N THR A 399 -30.57 5.63 -18.65
CA THR A 399 -31.77 5.65 -19.51
C THR A 399 -31.94 6.98 -20.24
N LYS A 400 -31.54 8.10 -19.64
CA LYS A 400 -31.50 9.40 -20.33
C LYS A 400 -30.36 9.49 -21.35
N GLN A 401 -29.31 8.69 -21.20
CA GLN A 401 -28.13 8.68 -22.10
C GLN A 401 -28.31 7.88 -23.40
N LYS A 402 -29.38 7.10 -23.56
CA LYS A 402 -29.67 6.43 -24.85
C LYS A 402 -29.90 7.40 -26.02
N PHE A 403 -30.03 8.70 -25.75
CA PHE A 403 -30.27 9.72 -26.77
C PHE A 403 -29.59 11.07 -26.39
N SER A 404 -28.28 11.16 -26.49
CA SER A 404 -27.63 12.43 -26.84
C SER A 404 -26.12 12.24 -26.86
N PHE A 405 -25.57 12.16 -28.06
CA PHE A 405 -24.15 12.39 -28.37
C PHE A 405 -23.77 13.89 -28.24
N ASP A 406 -24.65 14.71 -27.73
CA ASP A 406 -24.38 16.08 -27.37
C ASP A 406 -23.79 16.15 -25.94
N SER A 407 -22.50 15.87 -25.85
CA SER A 407 -21.68 16.50 -24.83
C SER A 407 -21.91 18.02 -24.98
N ASN A 408 -22.07 18.76 -23.88
CA ASN A 408 -22.29 20.21 -23.79
C ASN A 408 -21.25 21.09 -24.54
N GLY A 409 -20.76 20.70 -25.73
CA GLY A 409 -19.77 21.39 -26.54
C GLY A 409 -18.37 21.48 -25.92
N LYS A 410 -18.16 20.93 -24.71
CA LYS A 410 -16.91 21.02 -23.96
C LYS A 410 -15.85 20.00 -24.42
N LEU A 411 -16.24 18.74 -24.63
CA LEU A 411 -15.32 17.70 -25.08
C LEU A 411 -15.01 17.83 -26.57
N ALA A 412 -13.73 18.06 -26.89
CA ALA A 412 -13.23 17.93 -28.24
C ALA A 412 -12.65 16.50 -28.41
N ASN A 413 -13.46 15.57 -28.88
CA ASN A 413 -13.07 14.18 -29.02
C ASN A 413 -12.02 13.95 -30.13
N CYS A 414 -11.32 12.81 -30.11
CA CYS A 414 -10.45 12.35 -31.17
C CYS A 414 -11.23 11.56 -32.23
N GLU A 415 -10.62 11.39 -33.41
CA GLU A 415 -11.25 10.70 -34.55
C GLU A 415 -11.12 9.17 -34.44
N SER A 416 -10.02 8.67 -33.86
CA SER A 416 -9.78 7.26 -33.67
C SER A 416 -10.79 6.64 -32.68
N ARG A 417 -11.21 5.42 -32.96
CA ARG A 417 -12.02 4.58 -32.08
C ARG A 417 -11.20 3.48 -31.40
N ASP A 418 -9.91 3.38 -31.69
CA ASP A 418 -9.00 2.43 -31.08
C ASP A 418 -8.53 3.01 -29.73
N ALA A 419 -9.15 2.55 -28.65
CA ALA A 419 -8.88 3.04 -27.30
C ALA A 419 -7.40 2.93 -26.93
N SER A 420 -6.68 1.91 -27.38
CA SER A 420 -5.27 1.68 -27.09
C SER A 420 -4.34 2.77 -27.64
N LYS A 421 -4.82 3.57 -28.61
CA LYS A 421 -4.07 4.67 -29.22
C LYS A 421 -4.55 6.04 -28.77
N CYS A 422 -5.74 6.11 -28.15
CA CYS A 422 -6.37 7.37 -27.80
C CYS A 422 -5.91 7.84 -26.41
N GLU A 423 -5.81 9.14 -26.26
CA GLU A 423 -5.53 9.78 -24.98
C GLU A 423 -6.42 11.02 -24.80
N ILE A 424 -6.78 11.32 -23.55
CA ILE A 424 -7.60 12.47 -23.20
C ILE A 424 -6.84 13.38 -22.22
N PHE A 425 -6.82 14.67 -22.54
CA PHE A 425 -6.27 15.70 -21.66
C PHE A 425 -7.41 16.41 -20.93
N ILE A 426 -7.39 16.40 -19.61
CA ILE A 426 -8.26 17.20 -18.75
C ILE A 426 -7.53 18.51 -18.49
N VAL A 427 -8.04 19.61 -19.06
CA VAL A 427 -7.35 20.89 -19.11
C VAL A 427 -8.05 21.91 -18.23
N GLU A 428 -7.27 22.62 -17.41
CA GLU A 428 -7.79 23.70 -16.57
C GLU A 428 -8.17 24.92 -17.42
N GLY A 429 -9.45 25.29 -17.32
CA GLY A 429 -10.00 26.51 -17.93
C GLY A 429 -10.27 26.42 -19.43
N ASP A 430 -11.15 27.32 -19.89
CA ASP A 430 -11.55 27.39 -21.30
C ASP A 430 -10.45 27.99 -22.18
N SER A 431 -9.60 28.88 -21.66
CA SER A 431 -8.50 29.53 -22.41
C SER A 431 -7.42 28.51 -22.79
N ALA A 432 -6.85 27.80 -21.81
CA ALA A 432 -5.87 26.76 -22.06
C ALA A 432 -6.49 25.60 -22.86
N GLY A 433 -7.77 25.28 -22.60
CA GLY A 433 -8.53 24.32 -23.40
C GLY A 433 -8.66 24.72 -24.87
N GLY A 434 -8.77 25.99 -25.17
CA GLY A 434 -8.76 26.55 -26.53
C GLY A 434 -7.43 26.32 -27.23
N SER A 435 -6.32 26.73 -26.62
CA SER A 435 -4.97 26.48 -27.13
C SER A 435 -4.68 25.01 -27.33
N ALA A 436 -5.04 24.16 -26.36
CA ALA A 436 -4.86 22.71 -26.44
C ALA A 436 -5.69 22.06 -27.58
N LYS A 437 -6.92 22.54 -27.82
CA LYS A 437 -7.75 22.08 -28.96
C LYS A 437 -7.13 22.42 -30.31
N MET A 438 -6.42 23.54 -30.44
CA MET A 438 -5.69 23.91 -31.65
C MET A 438 -4.40 23.11 -31.80
N ALA A 439 -3.69 22.89 -30.72
CA ALA A 439 -2.39 22.23 -30.69
C ALA A 439 -2.44 20.72 -30.89
N ARG A 440 -3.53 20.05 -30.47
CA ARG A 440 -3.64 18.58 -30.40
C ARG A 440 -3.55 17.85 -31.73
N ASN A 441 -3.11 16.62 -31.70
CA ASN A 441 -3.33 15.70 -32.80
C ASN A 441 -4.77 15.15 -32.75
N ARG A 442 -5.63 15.61 -33.67
CA ARG A 442 -7.05 15.22 -33.71
C ARG A 442 -7.30 13.74 -33.92
N MET A 443 -6.34 13.02 -34.49
CA MET A 443 -6.50 11.59 -34.74
C MET A 443 -6.64 10.79 -33.45
N PHE A 444 -5.86 11.09 -32.41
CA PHE A 444 -5.81 10.28 -31.21
C PHE A 444 -5.88 11.06 -29.88
N GLN A 445 -5.84 12.41 -29.91
CA GLN A 445 -5.91 13.23 -28.72
C GLN A 445 -7.26 13.91 -28.56
N ALA A 446 -7.92 13.70 -27.42
CA ALA A 446 -9.11 14.40 -26.99
C ALA A 446 -8.78 15.48 -25.95
N ILE A 447 -9.49 16.60 -25.97
CA ILE A 447 -9.34 17.69 -25.00
C ILE A 447 -10.67 17.90 -24.28
N MET A 448 -10.62 17.89 -22.96
CA MET A 448 -11.76 18.17 -22.08
C MET A 448 -11.42 19.32 -21.12
N PRO A 449 -11.81 20.57 -21.44
CA PRO A 449 -11.69 21.67 -20.50
C PRO A 449 -12.61 21.49 -19.30
N ILE A 450 -12.10 21.75 -18.10
CA ILE A 450 -12.89 21.82 -16.87
C ILE A 450 -12.94 23.26 -16.37
N ARG A 451 -14.10 23.71 -15.86
CA ARG A 451 -14.29 25.06 -15.36
C ARG A 451 -14.02 25.15 -13.87
N GLY A 452 -12.82 25.62 -13.51
CA GLY A 452 -12.43 25.83 -12.12
C GLY A 452 -12.34 24.52 -11.31
N LYS A 453 -12.45 24.66 -9.99
CA LYS A 453 -12.33 23.54 -9.04
C LYS A 453 -13.56 22.65 -9.13
N ILE A 454 -13.36 21.37 -9.43
CA ILE A 454 -14.44 20.37 -9.37
C ILE A 454 -14.89 20.15 -7.93
N LEU A 455 -16.02 19.47 -7.77
CA LEU A 455 -16.54 19.11 -6.46
C LEU A 455 -15.53 18.23 -5.70
N ASN A 456 -15.27 18.58 -4.43
CA ASN A 456 -14.51 17.70 -3.54
C ASN A 456 -15.37 16.49 -3.16
N VAL A 457 -15.07 15.35 -3.77
CA VAL A 457 -15.85 14.12 -3.61
C VAL A 457 -15.64 13.46 -2.25
N GLU A 458 -14.56 13.77 -1.55
CA GLU A 458 -14.30 13.27 -0.18
C GLU A 458 -15.30 13.81 0.83
N LYS A 459 -15.88 15.00 0.56
CA LYS A 459 -16.85 15.68 1.44
C LYS A 459 -18.28 15.61 0.94
N ALA A 460 -18.50 15.20 -0.29
CA ALA A 460 -19.79 15.28 -0.94
C ALA A 460 -20.54 13.95 -0.85
N SER A 461 -21.87 14.02 -0.67
CA SER A 461 -22.71 12.84 -0.86
C SER A 461 -22.71 12.44 -2.35
N ILE A 462 -22.91 11.16 -2.60
CA ILE A 462 -22.89 10.59 -3.96
C ILE A 462 -23.90 11.27 -4.89
N ASP A 463 -25.09 11.63 -4.38
CA ASP A 463 -26.09 12.35 -5.17
C ASP A 463 -25.56 13.68 -5.71
N LYS A 464 -24.75 14.40 -4.90
CA LYS A 464 -24.08 15.64 -5.32
C LYS A 464 -22.97 15.39 -6.32
N VAL A 465 -22.20 14.29 -6.11
CA VAL A 465 -21.16 13.86 -7.05
C VAL A 465 -21.77 13.56 -8.41
N LEU A 466 -22.80 12.73 -8.45
CA LEU A 466 -23.54 12.38 -9.68
C LEU A 466 -24.34 13.55 -10.29
N ALA A 467 -24.72 14.53 -9.51
CA ALA A 467 -25.37 15.76 -10.01
C ALA A 467 -24.37 16.73 -10.65
N ASN A 468 -23.07 16.64 -10.31
CA ASN A 468 -22.06 17.57 -10.82
C ASN A 468 -21.84 17.42 -12.33
N ALA A 469 -21.94 18.52 -13.07
CA ALA A 469 -21.87 18.51 -14.53
C ALA A 469 -20.49 18.11 -15.07
N GLU A 470 -19.41 18.53 -14.42
CA GLU A 470 -18.03 18.22 -14.85
C GLU A 470 -17.74 16.71 -14.62
N ILE A 471 -18.13 16.17 -13.47
CA ILE A 471 -17.96 14.74 -13.15
C ILE A 471 -18.79 13.89 -14.12
N LYS A 472 -20.05 14.26 -14.41
CA LYS A 472 -20.87 13.58 -15.43
C LYS A 472 -20.19 13.58 -16.79
N THR A 473 -19.61 14.70 -17.19
CA THR A 473 -18.91 14.78 -18.48
C THR A 473 -17.72 13.86 -18.52
N MET A 474 -16.94 13.72 -17.42
CA MET A 474 -15.81 12.78 -17.31
C MET A 474 -16.27 11.34 -17.40
N ILE A 475 -17.28 10.92 -16.62
CA ILE A 475 -17.83 9.56 -16.65
C ILE A 475 -18.27 9.18 -18.08
N ASN A 476 -18.97 10.11 -18.76
CA ASN A 476 -19.42 9.91 -20.13
C ASN A 476 -18.27 9.85 -21.15
N ALA A 477 -17.26 10.70 -20.97
CA ALA A 477 -16.09 10.73 -21.85
C ALA A 477 -15.30 9.42 -21.76
N PHE A 478 -15.02 8.95 -20.54
CA PHE A 478 -14.25 7.73 -20.32
C PHE A 478 -14.98 6.46 -20.78
N GLY A 479 -16.30 6.40 -20.56
CA GLY A 479 -17.15 5.29 -21.03
C GLY A 479 -17.05 4.01 -20.20
N CYS A 480 -16.20 3.96 -19.18
CA CYS A 480 -15.98 2.80 -18.32
C CYS A 480 -16.87 2.75 -17.08
N GLY A 481 -17.80 3.71 -16.92
CA GLY A 481 -18.63 3.80 -15.72
C GLY A 481 -17.88 4.40 -14.54
N PHE A 482 -18.36 4.14 -13.31
CA PHE A 482 -17.65 4.52 -12.10
C PHE A 482 -17.99 3.52 -10.99
N SER A 483 -17.04 3.32 -10.07
CA SER A 483 -17.15 2.41 -8.94
C SER A 483 -17.40 3.21 -7.68
N GLU A 484 -18.34 2.75 -6.88
CA GLU A 484 -18.47 3.12 -5.49
C GLU A 484 -18.49 1.83 -4.67
N GLY A 485 -18.06 1.87 -3.41
CA GLY A 485 -17.93 0.69 -2.55
C GLY A 485 -19.14 -0.24 -2.43
N TYR A 486 -20.25 0.10 -3.05
CA TYR A 486 -21.54 -0.59 -3.02
C TYR A 486 -21.98 -1.23 -4.34
N GLY A 487 -21.31 -0.98 -5.43
CA GLY A 487 -21.70 -1.55 -6.71
C GLY A 487 -20.65 -1.29 -7.78
N ASN A 488 -20.22 -2.35 -8.44
CA ASN A 488 -19.17 -2.26 -9.43
C ASN A 488 -19.77 -2.18 -10.82
N ASP A 489 -20.15 -0.95 -11.26
CA ASP A 489 -20.48 -0.69 -12.66
C ASP A 489 -19.26 -0.20 -13.43
N PHE A 490 -18.11 -0.13 -12.80
CA PHE A 490 -16.87 0.20 -13.44
C PHE A 490 -16.38 -1.03 -14.22
N ASP A 491 -16.12 -0.81 -15.51
CA ASP A 491 -15.60 -1.83 -16.41
C ASP A 491 -14.47 -1.22 -17.23
N ILE A 492 -13.24 -1.49 -16.81
CA ILE A 492 -12.02 -0.94 -17.42
C ILE A 492 -11.92 -1.31 -18.90
N THR A 493 -12.50 -2.45 -19.32
CA THR A 493 -12.47 -2.89 -20.73
C THR A 493 -13.25 -1.97 -21.66
N LYS A 494 -14.12 -1.13 -21.11
CA LYS A 494 -14.91 -0.11 -21.84
C LYS A 494 -14.24 1.26 -21.88
N LEU A 495 -13.06 1.41 -21.28
CA LEU A 495 -12.31 2.64 -21.30
C LEU A 495 -12.00 3.06 -22.74
N ARG A 496 -12.26 4.34 -23.06
CA ARG A 496 -12.10 4.87 -24.43
C ARG A 496 -10.73 5.47 -24.71
N TYR A 497 -9.89 5.62 -23.68
CA TYR A 497 -8.59 6.28 -23.77
C TYR A 497 -7.56 5.50 -22.99
N ASP A 498 -6.46 5.12 -23.63
CA ASP A 498 -5.32 4.47 -22.98
C ASP A 498 -4.69 5.37 -21.90
N LYS A 499 -4.70 6.69 -22.13
CA LYS A 499 -4.14 7.66 -21.17
C LYS A 499 -5.13 8.76 -20.83
N ILE A 500 -5.30 9.00 -19.55
CA ILE A 500 -6.03 10.13 -18.97
C ILE A 500 -4.98 11.07 -18.38
N ILE A 501 -4.79 12.23 -18.97
CA ILE A 501 -3.69 13.15 -18.65
C ILE A 501 -4.26 14.41 -18.01
N ILE A 502 -3.93 14.64 -16.75
CA ILE A 502 -4.27 15.89 -16.04
C ILE A 502 -3.29 16.96 -16.48
N MET A 503 -3.80 18.06 -16.99
CA MET A 503 -3.02 19.19 -17.47
C MET A 503 -3.56 20.47 -16.81
N ALA A 504 -2.96 20.82 -15.66
CA ALA A 504 -3.29 21.99 -14.84
C ALA A 504 -2.12 22.98 -14.82
N ASP A 505 -2.43 24.22 -14.47
CA ASP A 505 -1.44 25.28 -14.35
C ASP A 505 -0.42 24.98 -13.22
N ALA A 506 0.80 25.48 -13.36
CA ALA A 506 1.88 25.27 -12.38
C ALA A 506 1.78 26.24 -11.19
N ASP A 507 0.58 26.42 -10.66
CA ASP A 507 0.29 27.26 -9.49
C ASP A 507 -0.48 26.49 -8.40
N VAL A 508 -0.85 27.19 -7.33
CA VAL A 508 -1.54 26.60 -6.17
C VAL A 508 -2.95 26.10 -6.55
N ASP A 509 -3.63 26.79 -7.46
CA ASP A 509 -4.96 26.41 -7.90
C ASP A 509 -4.92 25.18 -8.81
N GLY A 510 -3.96 25.10 -9.74
CA GLY A 510 -3.74 23.93 -10.57
C GLY A 510 -3.33 22.69 -9.76
N ALA A 511 -2.49 22.86 -8.72
CA ALA A 511 -2.17 21.78 -7.78
C ALA A 511 -3.42 21.29 -7.04
N HIS A 512 -4.31 22.20 -6.63
CA HIS A 512 -5.56 21.84 -5.98
C HIS A 512 -6.53 21.11 -6.93
N ILE A 513 -6.64 21.58 -8.19
CA ILE A 513 -7.47 20.92 -9.21
C ILE A 513 -6.96 19.50 -9.49
N SER A 514 -5.65 19.34 -9.62
CA SER A 514 -5.03 18.01 -9.78
C SER A 514 -5.35 17.09 -8.61
N THR A 515 -5.28 17.60 -7.37
CA THR A 515 -5.63 16.83 -6.16
C THR A 515 -7.11 16.45 -6.14
N LEU A 516 -8.02 17.34 -6.54
CA LEU A 516 -9.45 17.03 -6.63
C LEU A 516 -9.74 15.93 -7.67
N LEU A 517 -9.07 15.98 -8.83
CA LEU A 517 -9.19 14.95 -9.87
C LEU A 517 -8.63 13.61 -9.41
N LEU A 518 -7.47 13.61 -8.77
CA LEU A 518 -6.87 12.40 -8.21
C LEU A 518 -7.73 11.80 -7.11
N THR A 519 -8.36 12.62 -6.26
CA THR A 519 -9.33 12.18 -5.26
C THR A 519 -10.55 11.50 -5.90
N LEU A 520 -11.08 12.10 -6.98
CA LEU A 520 -12.18 11.51 -7.74
C LEU A 520 -11.79 10.13 -8.31
N PHE A 521 -10.62 10.04 -8.96
CA PHE A 521 -10.17 8.77 -9.55
C PHE A 521 -9.88 7.72 -8.46
N PHE A 522 -9.21 8.11 -7.39
CA PHE A 522 -8.89 7.20 -6.30
C PHE A 522 -10.14 6.62 -5.60
N ARG A 523 -11.18 7.46 -5.37
CA ARG A 523 -12.39 7.02 -4.67
C ARG A 523 -13.40 6.29 -5.55
N PHE A 524 -13.49 6.67 -6.81
CA PHE A 524 -14.58 6.18 -7.69
C PHE A 524 -14.11 5.43 -8.95
N MET A 525 -12.82 5.48 -9.27
CA MET A 525 -12.25 4.82 -10.46
C MET A 525 -10.82 4.32 -10.16
N PRO A 526 -10.58 3.61 -9.03
CA PRO A 526 -9.23 3.25 -8.60
C PRO A 526 -8.48 2.41 -9.62
N GLU A 527 -9.17 1.57 -10.40
CA GLU A 527 -8.57 0.75 -11.43
C GLU A 527 -7.88 1.58 -12.52
N LEU A 528 -8.34 2.82 -12.80
CA LEU A 528 -7.65 3.72 -13.73
C LEU A 528 -6.22 4.03 -13.27
N ILE A 529 -6.01 4.14 -11.95
CA ILE A 529 -4.68 4.39 -11.38
C ILE A 529 -3.89 3.09 -11.28
N LEU A 530 -4.52 2.01 -10.80
CA LEU A 530 -3.88 0.70 -10.60
C LEU A 530 -3.35 0.11 -11.90
N GLU A 531 -4.12 0.21 -12.98
CA GLU A 531 -3.71 -0.26 -14.32
C GLU A 531 -2.84 0.74 -15.07
N GLY A 532 -2.63 1.93 -14.50
CA GLY A 532 -1.64 2.90 -14.98
C GLY A 532 -2.11 3.79 -16.12
N HIS A 533 -3.39 4.07 -16.20
CA HIS A 533 -3.99 4.96 -17.22
C HIS A 533 -3.92 6.45 -16.85
N VAL A 534 -3.63 6.81 -15.58
CA VAL A 534 -3.64 8.21 -15.11
C VAL A 534 -2.24 8.81 -15.11
N TYR A 535 -2.13 10.00 -15.70
CA TYR A 535 -0.89 10.76 -15.81
C TYR A 535 -1.11 12.23 -15.44
N VAL A 536 -0.04 12.89 -15.02
CA VAL A 536 0.02 14.35 -14.84
C VAL A 536 1.02 14.89 -15.86
N ALA A 537 0.59 15.83 -16.69
CA ALA A 537 1.45 16.53 -17.62
C ALA A 537 2.44 17.44 -16.88
N MET A 538 3.65 17.52 -17.39
CA MET A 538 4.72 18.36 -16.86
C MET A 538 5.12 19.40 -17.92
N PRO A 539 4.38 20.50 -18.07
CA PRO A 539 4.77 21.58 -18.95
C PRO A 539 6.03 22.31 -18.42
N PRO A 540 6.82 22.97 -19.28
CA PRO A 540 7.96 23.74 -18.81
C PRO A 540 7.53 24.96 -18.00
N LEU A 541 8.30 25.27 -16.95
CA LEU A 541 8.09 26.47 -16.14
C LEU A 541 8.74 27.73 -16.76
N TYR A 542 9.80 27.51 -17.56
CA TYR A 542 10.58 28.61 -18.13
C TYR A 542 10.95 28.35 -19.59
N LYS A 543 11.11 29.43 -20.33
CA LYS A 543 11.75 29.44 -21.65
C LYS A 543 12.94 30.37 -21.60
N ALA A 544 14.12 29.86 -21.84
CA ALA A 544 15.35 30.64 -21.97
C ALA A 544 15.58 30.96 -23.43
N ILE A 545 15.68 32.26 -23.74
CA ILE A 545 15.86 32.81 -25.09
C ILE A 545 17.26 33.46 -25.12
N PRO A 546 18.28 32.72 -25.57
CA PRO A 546 19.63 33.27 -25.68
C PRO A 546 19.71 34.27 -26.83
N SER A 547 20.59 35.27 -26.71
CA SER A 547 20.84 36.26 -27.78
C SER A 547 21.46 35.67 -29.04
N LYS A 548 22.07 34.47 -28.93
CA LYS A 548 22.59 33.65 -30.03
C LYS A 548 22.40 32.17 -29.64
N GLY A 549 21.82 31.37 -30.54
CA GLY A 549 21.56 29.94 -30.34
C GLY A 549 20.07 29.63 -30.28
N GLU A 550 19.75 28.37 -29.99
CA GLU A 550 18.37 27.90 -29.93
C GLU A 550 17.72 28.18 -28.58
N GLU A 551 16.44 28.47 -28.59
CA GLU A 551 15.60 28.59 -27.41
C GLU A 551 15.54 27.28 -26.66
N LYS A 552 15.48 27.34 -25.32
CA LYS A 552 15.46 26.15 -24.49
C LYS A 552 14.34 26.23 -23.46
N TYR A 553 13.52 25.17 -23.42
CA TYR A 553 12.53 24.97 -22.38
C TYR A 553 13.18 24.35 -21.14
N LEU A 554 12.79 24.82 -19.95
CA LEU A 554 13.30 24.36 -18.66
C LEU A 554 12.10 24.02 -17.78
N TYR A 555 12.14 22.84 -17.20
CA TYR A 555 10.96 22.24 -16.57
C TYR A 555 10.88 22.47 -15.06
N ASP A 556 12.01 22.79 -14.43
CA ASP A 556 12.07 23.11 -12.99
C ASP A 556 13.16 24.15 -12.67
N ASP A 557 13.19 24.57 -11.40
CA ASP A 557 14.17 25.56 -10.92
C ASP A 557 15.60 24.99 -10.94
N ALA A 558 15.78 23.67 -10.78
CA ALA A 558 17.10 23.04 -10.82
C ALA A 558 17.69 23.08 -12.23
N GLU A 559 16.88 22.87 -13.26
CA GLU A 559 17.28 23.04 -14.66
C GLU A 559 17.62 24.49 -14.99
N LEU A 560 16.85 25.43 -14.46
CA LEU A 560 17.13 26.85 -14.60
C LEU A 560 18.47 27.22 -13.96
N ASP A 561 18.74 26.77 -12.76
CA ASP A 561 20.00 27.03 -12.07
C ASP A 561 21.20 26.36 -12.78
N LYS A 562 21.00 25.15 -13.30
CA LYS A 562 22.01 24.48 -14.13
C LYS A 562 22.26 25.27 -15.43
N TYR A 563 21.21 25.74 -16.09
CA TYR A 563 21.33 26.55 -17.30
C TYR A 563 22.07 27.86 -17.03
N ARG A 564 21.76 28.58 -15.94
CA ARG A 564 22.46 29.77 -15.50
C ARG A 564 23.94 29.57 -15.26
N LYS A 565 24.32 28.40 -14.72
CA LYS A 565 25.74 28.06 -14.44
C LYS A 565 26.50 27.63 -15.69
N THR A 566 25.84 27.06 -16.69
CA THR A 566 26.49 26.52 -17.89
C THR A 566 26.44 27.46 -19.08
N HIS A 567 25.49 28.37 -19.12
CA HIS A 567 25.35 29.32 -20.25
C HIS A 567 26.18 30.58 -20.02
N THR A 568 27.15 30.84 -20.91
CA THR A 568 28.08 31.96 -20.79
C THR A 568 27.60 33.25 -21.49
N GLY A 569 26.44 33.22 -22.14
CA GLY A 569 25.85 34.33 -22.89
C GLY A 569 24.71 35.06 -22.16
N LYS A 570 24.32 36.26 -22.69
CA LYS A 570 23.09 36.91 -22.23
C LYS A 570 21.88 36.16 -22.79
N PHE A 571 20.87 35.96 -21.96
CA PHE A 571 19.59 35.36 -22.36
C PHE A 571 18.43 36.09 -21.67
N THR A 572 17.27 36.08 -22.29
CA THR A 572 16.00 36.50 -21.69
C THR A 572 15.28 35.29 -21.15
N LEU A 573 14.72 35.41 -19.94
CA LEU A 573 13.95 34.35 -19.31
C LEU A 573 12.45 34.73 -19.38
N GLN A 574 11.67 33.91 -20.03
CA GLN A 574 10.21 33.94 -19.97
C GLN A 574 9.75 32.90 -18.96
N ARG A 575 8.94 33.29 -17.98
CA ARG A 575 8.29 32.39 -17.04
C ARG A 575 6.84 32.19 -17.45
N TYR A 576 6.42 30.94 -17.56
CA TYR A 576 5.02 30.58 -17.77
C TYR A 576 4.30 30.45 -16.42
N LYS A 577 3.24 31.25 -16.21
CA LYS A 577 2.40 31.21 -15.01
C LYS A 577 1.22 30.24 -15.19
N GLY A 578 0.80 30.04 -16.44
CA GLY A 578 -0.27 29.12 -16.78
C GLY A 578 -0.19 28.67 -18.24
N LEU A 579 -0.88 27.58 -18.54
CA LEU A 579 -0.93 26.94 -19.86
C LEU A 579 -1.55 27.84 -20.93
N GLY A 580 -2.40 28.78 -20.52
CA GLY A 580 -3.00 29.76 -21.43
C GLY A 580 -2.03 30.83 -21.97
N GLU A 581 -0.81 30.92 -21.43
CA GLU A 581 0.26 31.80 -21.91
C GLU A 581 1.08 31.18 -23.05
N MET A 582 0.89 29.87 -23.31
CA MET A 582 1.55 29.14 -24.40
C MET A 582 0.69 29.22 -25.67
N ASP A 583 1.33 29.48 -26.78
CA ASP A 583 0.68 29.31 -28.10
C ASP A 583 0.55 27.82 -28.46
N ALA A 584 -0.17 27.51 -29.53
CA ALA A 584 -0.48 26.14 -29.91
C ALA A 584 0.78 25.34 -30.26
N ASP A 585 1.77 25.95 -30.91
CA ASP A 585 3.00 25.25 -31.31
C ASP A 585 3.87 24.94 -30.11
N GLN A 586 4.01 25.91 -29.19
CA GLN A 586 4.74 25.68 -27.91
C GLN A 586 4.08 24.58 -27.08
N LEU A 587 2.76 24.58 -26.98
CA LEU A 587 2.01 23.58 -26.21
C LEU A 587 2.12 22.19 -26.86
N TRP A 588 2.14 22.12 -28.18
CA TRP A 588 2.41 20.88 -28.90
C TRP A 588 3.80 20.34 -28.59
N GLU A 589 4.84 21.17 -28.85
CA GLU A 589 6.23 20.74 -28.71
C GLU A 589 6.59 20.28 -27.30
N THR A 590 6.04 20.92 -26.27
CA THR A 590 6.47 20.71 -24.87
C THR A 590 5.57 19.76 -24.09
N THR A 591 4.27 19.67 -24.45
CA THR A 591 3.29 19.05 -23.55
C THR A 591 2.38 18.01 -24.22
N LEU A 592 2.01 18.22 -25.50
CA LEU A 592 1.08 17.32 -26.17
C LEU A 592 1.77 16.28 -27.07
N ASN A 593 2.94 16.59 -27.63
CA ASN A 593 3.64 15.70 -28.54
C ASN A 593 4.19 14.47 -27.81
N PRO A 594 3.76 13.24 -28.16
CA PRO A 594 4.22 12.02 -27.48
C PRO A 594 5.74 11.80 -27.52
N ALA A 595 6.44 12.38 -28.50
CA ALA A 595 7.88 12.20 -28.67
C ALA A 595 8.73 13.10 -27.75
N THR A 596 8.18 14.23 -27.31
CA THR A 596 8.97 15.28 -26.60
C THR A 596 8.42 15.63 -25.22
N ARG A 597 7.14 15.35 -24.97
CA ARG A 597 6.48 15.70 -23.70
C ARG A 597 7.03 14.93 -22.51
N MET A 598 6.95 15.56 -21.33
CA MET A 598 7.17 14.91 -20.05
C MET A 598 5.86 14.72 -19.29
N MET A 599 5.69 13.54 -18.69
CA MET A 599 4.52 13.18 -17.87
C MET A 599 4.97 12.37 -16.66
N LYS A 600 4.25 12.52 -15.56
CA LYS A 600 4.37 11.62 -14.40
C LYS A 600 3.20 10.66 -14.41
N ARG A 601 3.47 9.36 -14.38
CA ARG A 601 2.44 8.34 -14.15
C ARG A 601 2.04 8.37 -12.68
N VAL A 602 0.73 8.35 -12.43
CA VAL A 602 0.19 8.23 -11.08
C VAL A 602 0.10 6.75 -10.71
N GLY A 603 0.52 6.40 -9.53
CA GLY A 603 0.45 5.04 -9.00
C GLY A 603 0.06 5.05 -7.53
N ILE A 604 -0.49 3.93 -7.05
CA ILE A 604 -0.78 3.67 -5.65
C ILE A 604 0.22 2.61 -5.19
N GLU A 605 1.16 3.00 -4.32
CA GLU A 605 2.14 2.07 -3.73
C GLU A 605 1.56 1.37 -2.51
N ASP A 606 0.76 2.08 -1.72
CA ASP A 606 0.06 1.59 -0.55
C ASP A 606 -1.35 2.20 -0.51
N GLY A 607 -2.38 1.34 -0.62
CA GLY A 607 -3.79 1.79 -0.70
C GLY A 607 -4.26 2.44 0.60
N ARG A 608 -3.78 1.99 1.77
CA ARG A 608 -4.12 2.56 3.07
C ARG A 608 -3.50 3.95 3.23
N MET A 609 -2.21 4.07 2.97
CA MET A 609 -1.52 5.36 3.05
C MET A 609 -2.10 6.37 2.05
N ALA A 610 -2.44 5.93 0.83
CA ALA A 610 -3.11 6.78 -0.15
C ALA A 610 -4.49 7.25 0.35
N SER A 611 -5.25 6.36 1.01
CA SER A 611 -6.54 6.70 1.62
C SER A 611 -6.39 7.70 2.77
N ASP A 612 -5.43 7.48 3.67
CA ASP A 612 -5.16 8.35 4.81
C ASP A 612 -4.70 9.74 4.36
N VAL A 613 -3.80 9.81 3.37
CA VAL A 613 -3.34 11.07 2.77
C VAL A 613 -4.49 11.79 2.06
N THR A 614 -5.36 11.06 1.35
CA THR A 614 -6.52 11.64 0.69
C THR A 614 -7.50 12.20 1.73
N ALA A 615 -7.81 11.46 2.79
CA ALA A 615 -8.65 11.92 3.89
C ALA A 615 -8.02 13.12 4.63
N LEU A 616 -6.72 13.10 4.87
CA LEU A 616 -5.97 14.21 5.47
C LEU A 616 -6.07 15.49 4.61
N LEU A 617 -5.79 15.40 3.32
CA LEU A 617 -5.75 16.56 2.42
C LEU A 617 -7.15 17.07 2.07
N MET A 618 -8.13 16.19 1.86
CA MET A 618 -9.42 16.49 1.26
C MET A 618 -10.60 16.29 2.21
N GLY A 619 -10.41 15.61 3.36
CA GLY A 619 -11.43 15.34 4.38
C GLY A 619 -11.87 16.57 5.19
N ASN A 620 -12.67 16.34 6.23
CA ASN A 620 -13.29 17.40 7.04
C ASN A 620 -12.35 18.02 8.08
N GLU A 621 -11.31 17.32 8.51
CA GLU A 621 -10.39 17.80 9.53
C GLU A 621 -9.43 18.85 8.99
N VAL A 622 -9.45 20.05 9.59
CA VAL A 622 -8.60 21.19 9.17
C VAL A 622 -7.27 21.28 9.94
N PRO A 623 -7.20 20.95 11.26
CA PRO A 623 -5.98 21.13 12.06
C PRO A 623 -4.74 20.41 11.50
N PRO A 624 -4.83 19.17 11.00
CA PRO A 624 -3.66 18.47 10.46
C PRO A 624 -3.09 19.08 9.17
N ARG A 625 -3.83 20.01 8.53
CA ARG A 625 -3.44 20.67 7.27
C ARG A 625 -2.77 22.02 7.47
N LYS A 626 -2.79 22.55 8.70
CA LYS A 626 -2.14 23.79 9.09
C LYS A 626 -0.73 23.53 9.59
#